data_e034151a340a40f0233bbf80820310aa
#
_entry.id   e034151a340a40f0233bbf80820310aa
#
_cell.length_a   1.000
_cell.length_b   1.000
_cell.length_c   1.000
_cell.angle_alpha   90.00
_cell.angle_beta   90.00
_cell.angle_gamma   90.00
#
_symmetry.space_group_name_H-M   'P 1'
#
loop_
_entity.id
_entity.type
_entity.pdbx_description
1 polymer ?
#
loop_
_entity_poly.entity_id
_entity_poly.type
_entity_poly.pdbx_seq_one_letter_code
_entity_poly.pdbx_strand_id
1 'polypeptide(L)'
;METQNKLIDPFGRDVNYLRVSVTDRCDFRCTYCMAEDMQFLPKKDILSLEEIEEICRAFMKLGTRKIRLTGGEPLVRKGIMQVINNLGKEVGGELDELTITTNGSQLESKAEDLYNAGVRRINVSMDHLDPIKFKEITRWGDLEKVKIGLKKHVKLALR
;
A
#
# COMPACT_ATOMS: atom_id res chain seq x y z
N MET A 1 -12.17 -24.05 21.64
CA MET A 1 -12.21 -23.41 20.30
C MET A 1 -12.76 -22.00 20.51
N GLU A 2 -11.90 -20.99 20.53
CA GLU A 2 -12.39 -19.60 20.54
C GLU A 2 -13.13 -19.35 19.24
N THR A 3 -14.40 -19.04 19.33
CA THR A 3 -15.20 -18.55 18.20
C THR A 3 -14.55 -17.22 17.78
N GLN A 4 -13.77 -17.23 16.71
CA GLN A 4 -13.28 -15.99 16.10
C GLN A 4 -14.52 -15.12 15.84
N ASN A 5 -14.59 -13.96 16.51
CA ASN A 5 -15.59 -12.94 16.22
C ASN A 5 -15.34 -12.41 14.81
N LYS A 6 -16.02 -12.98 13.82
CA LYS A 6 -15.91 -12.57 12.44
C LYS A 6 -16.75 -11.32 12.19
N LEU A 7 -16.21 -10.39 11.40
CA LEU A 7 -16.97 -9.28 10.86
C LEU A 7 -17.88 -9.81 9.75
N ILE A 8 -19.17 -9.75 9.94
CA ILE A 8 -20.17 -10.18 8.96
C ILE A 8 -21.00 -8.96 8.58
N ASP A 9 -21.20 -8.73 7.28
CA ASP A 9 -22.03 -7.65 6.79
C ASP A 9 -23.54 -8.01 6.91
N PRO A 10 -24.45 -7.03 6.70
CA PRO A 10 -25.90 -7.28 6.76
C PRO A 10 -26.41 -8.32 5.75
N PHE A 11 -25.61 -8.71 4.76
CA PHE A 11 -25.94 -9.71 3.76
C PHE A 11 -25.35 -11.09 4.05
N GLY A 12 -24.71 -11.27 5.23
CA GLY A 12 -24.11 -12.54 5.66
C GLY A 12 -22.73 -12.83 5.04
N ARG A 13 -22.06 -11.83 4.46
CA ARG A 13 -20.73 -12.00 3.87
C ARG A 13 -19.63 -11.72 4.90
N ASP A 14 -18.60 -12.56 4.94
CA ASP A 14 -17.39 -12.33 5.74
C ASP A 14 -16.64 -11.08 5.21
N VAL A 15 -16.44 -10.08 6.08
CA VAL A 15 -15.60 -8.91 5.80
C VAL A 15 -14.16 -9.26 6.18
N ASN A 16 -13.43 -9.86 5.26
CA ASN A 16 -12.08 -10.39 5.49
C ASN A 16 -10.97 -9.60 4.78
N TYR A 17 -11.31 -8.48 4.18
CA TYR A 17 -10.39 -7.61 3.45
C TYR A 17 -10.41 -6.19 3.99
N LEU A 18 -9.23 -5.69 4.40
CA LEU A 18 -9.03 -4.35 4.92
C LEU A 18 -8.15 -3.52 3.98
N ARG A 19 -8.58 -2.30 3.69
CA ARG A 19 -7.75 -1.28 3.05
C ARG A 19 -7.38 -0.21 4.07
N VAL A 20 -6.07 0.04 4.22
CA VAL A 20 -5.53 0.99 5.20
C VAL A 20 -4.82 2.11 4.47
N SER A 21 -5.35 3.33 4.59
CA SER A 21 -4.65 4.54 4.16
C SER A 21 -3.61 4.91 5.20
N VAL A 22 -2.33 4.84 4.84
CA VAL A 22 -1.22 5.08 5.78
C VAL A 22 -0.72 6.52 5.74
N THR A 23 -1.11 7.31 4.76
CA THR A 23 -0.73 8.72 4.61
C THR A 23 -1.64 9.42 3.58
N ASP A 24 -1.84 10.69 3.76
CA ASP A 24 -2.46 11.58 2.76
C ASP A 24 -1.44 12.13 1.74
N ARG A 25 -0.12 12.01 2.03
CA ARG A 25 0.96 12.55 1.20
C ARG A 25 1.24 11.68 -0.01
N CYS A 26 1.53 12.34 -1.12
CA CYS A 26 1.93 11.72 -2.37
C CYS A 26 3.05 12.53 -3.01
N ASP A 27 3.95 11.89 -3.73
CA ASP A 27 4.98 12.54 -4.52
C ASP A 27 4.57 12.79 -5.99
N PHE A 28 3.34 12.38 -6.37
CA PHE A 28 2.69 12.81 -7.61
C PHE A 28 1.60 13.84 -7.31
N ARG A 29 1.16 14.54 -8.36
CA ARG A 29 0.03 15.51 -8.34
C ARG A 29 -0.90 15.23 -9.50
N CYS A 30 -1.42 13.99 -9.56
CA CYS A 30 -2.31 13.61 -10.65
C CYS A 30 -3.50 14.54 -10.76
N THR A 31 -3.79 14.98 -12.00
CA THR A 31 -4.78 16.00 -12.32
C THR A 31 -6.18 15.70 -11.79
N TYR A 32 -6.52 14.41 -11.69
CA TYR A 32 -7.80 13.90 -11.22
C TYR A 32 -7.84 13.62 -9.70
N CYS A 33 -6.70 13.72 -9.01
CA CYS A 33 -6.57 13.27 -7.61
C CYS A 33 -6.24 14.41 -6.63
N MET A 34 -5.20 15.19 -6.92
CA MET A 34 -4.68 16.21 -6.00
C MET A 34 -4.36 17.51 -6.74
N ALA A 35 -4.69 18.63 -6.12
CA ALA A 35 -4.19 19.94 -6.53
C ALA A 35 -2.67 20.01 -6.31
N GLU A 36 -1.97 20.88 -7.08
CA GLU A 36 -0.51 21.04 -6.93
C GLU A 36 -0.15 21.64 -5.57
N ASP A 37 -0.97 22.55 -5.08
CA ASP A 37 -0.87 23.25 -3.80
C ASP A 37 -1.60 22.54 -2.66
N MET A 38 -1.83 21.23 -2.77
CA MET A 38 -2.55 20.43 -1.79
C MET A 38 -2.00 20.64 -0.37
N GLN A 39 -2.87 21.00 0.54
CA GLN A 39 -2.56 21.07 1.97
C GLN A 39 -2.81 19.70 2.62
N PHE A 40 -1.76 19.17 3.26
CA PHE A 40 -1.82 17.88 3.96
C PHE A 40 -2.16 18.07 5.43
N LEU A 41 -2.73 17.03 6.02
CA LEU A 41 -3.04 17.03 7.44
C LEU A 41 -1.76 17.22 8.28
N PRO A 42 -1.86 17.93 9.42
CA PRO A 42 -0.78 17.97 10.39
C PRO A 42 -0.41 16.57 10.87
N LYS A 43 0.86 16.34 11.17
CA LYS A 43 1.35 15.02 11.61
C LYS A 43 0.57 14.46 12.81
N LYS A 44 0.08 15.32 13.69
CA LYS A 44 -0.69 14.94 14.89
C LYS A 44 -2.08 14.36 14.57
N ASP A 45 -2.62 14.64 13.37
CA ASP A 45 -3.95 14.22 12.93
C ASP A 45 -3.88 12.98 12.02
N ILE A 46 -2.68 12.40 11.85
CA ILE A 46 -2.43 11.17 11.09
C ILE A 46 -1.96 10.09 12.06
N LEU A 47 -2.51 8.89 11.96
CA LEU A 47 -2.11 7.74 12.78
C LEU A 47 -0.60 7.53 12.76
N SER A 48 -0.01 7.22 13.90
CA SER A 48 1.38 6.77 13.99
C SER A 48 1.57 5.41 13.30
N LEU A 49 2.80 4.98 13.12
CA LEU A 49 3.07 3.66 12.55
C LEU A 49 2.62 2.54 13.49
N GLU A 50 2.77 2.75 14.78
CA GLU A 50 2.37 1.85 15.84
C GLU A 50 0.84 1.70 15.89
N GLU A 51 0.10 2.81 15.80
CA GLU A 51 -1.37 2.80 15.76
C GLU A 51 -1.89 2.10 14.50
N ILE A 52 -1.25 2.30 13.33
CA ILE A 52 -1.59 1.59 12.10
C ILE A 52 -1.41 0.08 12.28
N GLU A 53 -0.30 -0.35 12.86
CA GLU A 53 -0.01 -1.76 13.11
C GLU A 53 -1.02 -2.36 14.11
N GLU A 54 -1.33 -1.65 15.19
CA GLU A 54 -2.30 -2.08 16.20
C GLU A 54 -3.70 -2.25 15.60
N ILE A 55 -4.16 -1.29 14.79
CA ILE A 55 -5.43 -1.38 14.06
C ILE A 55 -5.44 -2.60 13.14
N CYS A 56 -4.38 -2.81 12.35
CA CYS A 56 -4.27 -3.98 11.47
C CYS A 56 -4.39 -5.29 12.27
N ARG A 57 -3.69 -5.41 13.41
CA ARG A 57 -3.75 -6.58 14.28
C ARG A 57 -5.13 -6.78 14.90
N ALA A 58 -5.81 -5.70 15.30
CA ALA A 58 -7.17 -5.77 15.81
C ALA A 58 -8.13 -6.34 14.74
N PHE A 59 -8.02 -5.89 13.50
CA PHE A 59 -8.83 -6.41 12.40
C PHE A 59 -8.49 -7.87 12.05
N MET A 60 -7.23 -8.29 12.16
CA MET A 60 -6.85 -9.72 11.98
C MET A 60 -7.56 -10.60 13.02
N LYS A 61 -7.59 -10.18 14.30
CA LYS A 61 -8.37 -10.89 15.35
C LYS A 61 -9.86 -10.95 15.07
N LEU A 62 -10.39 -10.01 14.29
CA LEU A 62 -11.80 -9.99 13.83
C LEU A 62 -12.01 -10.75 12.51
N GLY A 63 -11.02 -11.49 12.03
CA GLY A 63 -11.14 -12.34 10.85
C GLY A 63 -10.69 -11.73 9.54
N THR A 64 -10.02 -10.55 9.54
CA THR A 64 -9.38 -10.01 8.34
C THR A 64 -8.23 -10.90 7.93
N ARG A 65 -8.24 -11.34 6.68
CA ARG A 65 -7.24 -12.24 6.08
C ARG A 65 -6.39 -11.56 5.02
N LYS A 66 -6.84 -10.41 4.51
CA LYS A 66 -6.14 -9.64 3.47
C LYS A 66 -6.04 -8.18 3.88
N ILE A 67 -4.82 -7.64 3.82
CA ILE A 67 -4.57 -6.21 4.08
C ILE A 67 -3.95 -5.58 2.85
N ARG A 68 -4.48 -4.43 2.46
CA ARG A 68 -3.91 -3.58 1.43
C ARG A 68 -3.53 -2.23 2.00
N LEU A 69 -2.25 -1.92 1.96
CA LEU A 69 -1.76 -0.59 2.30
C LEU A 69 -1.91 0.34 1.10
N THR A 70 -2.41 1.53 1.37
CA THR A 70 -2.69 2.58 0.39
C THR A 70 -2.51 3.96 1.05
N GLY A 71 -3.00 5.01 0.43
CA GLY A 71 -2.94 6.38 0.93
C GLY A 71 -2.90 7.35 -0.23
N GLY A 72 -2.16 8.44 -0.11
CA GLY A 72 -1.62 9.14 -1.25
C GLY A 72 -0.63 8.20 -1.96
N GLU A 73 0.65 8.25 -1.57
CA GLU A 73 1.62 7.21 -1.93
C GLU A 73 2.17 6.56 -0.65
N PRO A 74 1.84 5.31 -0.35
CA PRO A 74 2.23 4.69 0.92
C PRO A 74 3.75 4.59 1.10
N LEU A 75 4.51 4.42 0.03
CA LEU A 75 5.97 4.24 0.10
C LEU A 75 6.74 5.53 0.38
N VAL A 76 6.10 6.71 0.30
CA VAL A 76 6.74 7.97 0.75
C VAL A 76 6.64 8.18 2.26
N ARG A 77 5.79 7.42 2.96
CA ARG A 77 5.70 7.54 4.40
C ARG A 77 6.98 7.04 5.06
N LYS A 78 7.64 7.96 5.80
CA LYS A 78 8.87 7.62 6.54
C LYS A 78 8.58 6.49 7.55
N GLY A 79 9.38 5.44 7.50
CA GLY A 79 9.27 4.30 8.43
C GLY A 79 8.23 3.24 8.02
N ILE A 80 7.52 3.39 6.91
CA ILE A 80 6.46 2.46 6.50
C ILE A 80 6.95 1.01 6.36
N MET A 81 8.22 0.80 5.98
CA MET A 81 8.79 -0.54 5.88
C MET A 81 8.81 -1.29 7.21
N GLN A 82 8.84 -0.61 8.34
CA GLN A 82 8.70 -1.25 9.66
C GLN A 82 7.32 -1.92 9.78
N VAL A 83 6.25 -1.21 9.46
CA VAL A 83 4.87 -1.74 9.48
C VAL A 83 4.73 -2.90 8.50
N ILE A 84 5.26 -2.73 7.27
CA ILE A 84 5.21 -3.76 6.22
C ILE A 84 5.94 -5.02 6.67
N ASN A 85 7.13 -4.90 7.24
CA ASN A 85 7.91 -6.03 7.76
C ASN A 85 7.19 -6.74 8.92
N ASN A 86 6.55 -5.99 9.82
CA ASN A 86 5.85 -6.56 10.96
C ASN A 86 4.57 -7.27 10.54
N LEU A 87 3.77 -6.69 9.65
CA LEU A 87 2.56 -7.33 9.10
C LEU A 87 2.93 -8.50 8.17
N GLY A 88 4.04 -8.40 7.46
CA GLY A 88 4.52 -9.45 6.56
C GLY A 88 4.87 -10.76 7.26
N LYS A 89 5.25 -10.71 8.54
CA LYS A 89 5.49 -11.92 9.36
C LYS A 89 4.23 -12.74 9.60
N GLU A 90 3.06 -12.13 9.47
CA GLU A 90 1.76 -12.78 9.65
C GLU A 90 1.26 -13.47 8.37
N VAL A 91 1.92 -13.23 7.23
CA VAL A 91 1.54 -13.86 5.95
C VAL A 91 1.87 -15.34 5.98
N GLY A 92 0.87 -16.17 5.69
CA GLY A 92 0.92 -17.62 5.83
C GLY A 92 0.45 -18.13 7.19
N GLY A 93 0.14 -17.22 8.14
CA GLY A 93 -0.46 -17.48 9.43
C GLY A 93 -1.82 -16.79 9.55
N GLU A 94 -1.87 -15.64 10.24
CA GLU A 94 -3.09 -14.87 10.41
C GLU A 94 -3.53 -14.11 9.15
N LEU A 95 -2.60 -13.78 8.25
CA LEU A 95 -2.88 -13.18 6.94
C LEU A 95 -2.67 -14.18 5.80
N ASP A 96 -3.57 -14.14 4.82
CA ASP A 96 -3.37 -14.81 3.53
C ASP A 96 -2.54 -13.91 2.59
N GLU A 97 -2.73 -12.59 2.67
CA GLU A 97 -2.12 -11.66 1.74
C GLU A 97 -1.90 -10.27 2.36
N LEU A 98 -0.67 -9.77 2.20
CA LEU A 98 -0.32 -8.36 2.37
C LEU A 98 0.02 -7.78 0.99
N THR A 99 -0.70 -6.75 0.58
CA THR A 99 -0.53 -6.08 -0.72
C THR A 99 -0.45 -4.56 -0.56
N ILE A 100 0.03 -3.89 -1.58
CA ILE A 100 0.18 -2.44 -1.60
C ILE A 100 -0.36 -1.87 -2.93
N THR A 101 -1.00 -0.70 -2.85
CA THR A 101 -1.29 0.12 -4.03
C THR A 101 -0.32 1.28 -4.04
N THR A 102 0.43 1.43 -5.11
CA THR A 102 1.50 2.43 -5.26
C THR A 102 1.48 3.07 -6.64
N ASN A 103 1.94 4.31 -6.74
CA ASN A 103 2.21 4.97 -8.02
C ASN A 103 3.52 4.46 -8.67
N GLY A 104 4.29 3.65 -7.95
CA GLY A 104 5.53 3.04 -8.43
C GLY A 104 6.77 3.93 -8.37
N SER A 105 6.68 5.18 -7.94
CA SER A 105 7.81 6.12 -7.88
C SER A 105 8.99 5.63 -7.03
N GLN A 106 8.68 4.90 -5.94
CA GLN A 106 9.67 4.37 -4.99
C GLN A 106 9.96 2.88 -5.21
N LEU A 107 9.31 2.25 -6.19
CA LEU A 107 9.35 0.81 -6.35
C LEU A 107 10.74 0.29 -6.72
N GLU A 108 11.50 1.03 -7.54
CA GLU A 108 12.88 0.66 -7.90
C GLU A 108 13.76 0.42 -6.67
N SER A 109 13.69 1.32 -5.69
CA SER A 109 14.50 1.25 -4.47
C SER A 109 13.95 0.27 -3.43
N LYS A 110 12.65 0.00 -3.43
CA LYS A 110 11.96 -0.77 -2.37
C LYS A 110 11.46 -2.15 -2.79
N ALA A 111 11.57 -2.53 -4.08
CA ALA A 111 11.04 -3.80 -4.57
C ALA A 111 11.58 -5.01 -3.82
N GLU A 112 12.87 -5.03 -3.51
CA GLU A 112 13.53 -6.13 -2.80
C GLU A 112 13.08 -6.21 -1.34
N ASP A 113 13.02 -5.07 -0.66
CA ASP A 113 12.55 -4.99 0.72
C ASP A 113 11.08 -5.42 0.83
N LEU A 114 10.23 -5.00 -0.10
CA LEU A 114 8.82 -5.42 -0.17
C LEU A 114 8.70 -6.93 -0.37
N TYR A 115 9.49 -7.49 -1.31
CA TYR A 115 9.49 -8.92 -1.55
C TYR A 115 9.94 -9.71 -0.32
N ASN A 116 11.03 -9.29 0.34
CA ASN A 116 11.55 -9.93 1.55
C ASN A 116 10.58 -9.82 2.73
N ALA A 117 9.79 -8.74 2.78
CA ALA A 117 8.73 -8.55 3.76
C ALA A 117 7.45 -9.38 3.48
N GLY A 118 7.42 -10.24 2.45
CA GLY A 118 6.26 -11.08 2.15
C GLY A 118 5.22 -10.45 1.21
N VAL A 119 5.44 -9.23 0.71
CA VAL A 119 4.56 -8.61 -0.30
C VAL A 119 4.85 -9.23 -1.66
N ARG A 120 3.97 -10.13 -2.11
CA ARG A 120 4.10 -10.86 -3.39
C ARG A 120 3.32 -10.22 -4.53
N ARG A 121 2.28 -9.46 -4.21
CA ARG A 121 1.43 -8.76 -5.16
C ARG A 121 1.38 -7.28 -4.86
N ILE A 122 1.57 -6.48 -5.88
CA ILE A 122 1.42 -5.03 -5.84
C ILE A 122 0.42 -4.56 -6.90
N ASN A 123 -0.27 -3.47 -6.61
CA ASN A 123 -1.09 -2.77 -7.59
C ASN A 123 -0.36 -1.48 -7.95
N VAL A 124 0.11 -1.36 -9.18
CA VAL A 124 0.78 -0.13 -9.65
C VAL A 124 -0.21 0.70 -10.44
N SER A 125 -0.45 1.92 -9.95
CA SER A 125 -1.28 2.92 -10.64
C SER A 125 -0.43 3.58 -11.72
N MET A 126 -0.70 3.23 -12.98
CA MET A 126 0.02 3.76 -14.15
C MET A 126 -0.99 4.13 -15.23
N ASP A 127 -1.24 5.42 -15.39
CA ASP A 127 -2.34 5.93 -16.22
C ASP A 127 -2.05 5.86 -17.72
N HIS A 128 -0.79 6.00 -18.13
CA HIS A 128 -0.41 6.01 -19.54
C HIS A 128 0.99 5.45 -19.78
N LEU A 129 1.20 4.85 -20.98
CA LEU A 129 2.52 4.33 -21.39
C LEU A 129 3.35 5.31 -22.22
N ASP A 130 2.75 6.38 -22.70
CA ASP A 130 3.46 7.48 -23.34
C ASP A 130 4.02 8.43 -22.27
N PRO A 131 5.34 8.76 -22.29
CA PRO A 131 5.97 9.57 -21.27
C PRO A 131 5.42 10.99 -21.15
N ILE A 132 5.02 11.58 -22.28
CA ILE A 132 4.49 12.96 -22.31
C ILE A 132 3.11 12.96 -21.64
N LYS A 133 2.22 12.08 -22.06
CA LYS A 133 0.88 11.95 -21.47
C LYS A 133 0.91 11.53 -20.01
N PHE A 134 1.82 10.62 -19.64
CA PHE A 134 2.02 10.25 -18.25
C PHE A 134 2.43 11.47 -17.41
N LYS A 135 3.35 12.29 -17.93
CA LYS A 135 3.79 13.52 -17.27
C LYS A 135 2.67 14.56 -17.15
N GLU A 136 1.87 14.71 -18.19
CA GLU A 136 0.69 15.60 -18.18
C GLU A 136 -0.32 15.20 -17.11
N ILE A 137 -0.60 13.90 -16.99
CA ILE A 137 -1.58 13.37 -16.02
C ILE A 137 -1.03 13.46 -14.59
N THR A 138 0.20 13.01 -14.37
CA THR A 138 0.78 12.90 -13.03
C THR A 138 1.47 14.17 -12.54
N ARG A 139 1.72 15.13 -13.44
CA ARG A 139 2.49 16.37 -13.28
C ARG A 139 3.94 16.14 -12.86
N TRP A 140 4.17 15.40 -11.78
CA TRP A 140 5.52 15.18 -11.19
C TRP A 140 6.07 13.78 -11.41
N GLY A 141 5.29 12.86 -11.98
CA GLY A 141 5.72 11.48 -12.20
C GLY A 141 6.80 11.34 -13.27
N ASP A 142 7.57 10.26 -13.16
CA ASP A 142 8.57 9.79 -14.12
C ASP A 142 8.23 8.37 -14.54
N LEU A 143 7.77 8.18 -15.78
CA LEU A 143 7.33 6.89 -16.29
C LEU A 143 8.46 5.87 -16.33
N GLU A 144 9.67 6.27 -16.72
CA GLU A 144 10.80 5.33 -16.85
C GLU A 144 11.21 4.79 -15.48
N LYS A 145 11.20 5.63 -14.46
CA LYS A 145 11.44 5.21 -13.07
C LYS A 145 10.40 4.19 -12.60
N VAL A 146 9.13 4.42 -12.92
CA VAL A 146 8.05 3.47 -12.60
C VAL A 146 8.24 2.13 -13.33
N LYS A 147 8.58 2.16 -14.62
CA LYS A 147 8.85 0.95 -15.42
C LYS A 147 10.03 0.15 -14.90
N ILE A 148 11.12 0.81 -14.50
CA ILE A 148 12.30 0.15 -13.93
C ILE A 148 11.91 -0.57 -12.63
N GLY A 149 11.21 0.12 -11.74
CA GLY A 149 10.72 -0.46 -10.49
C GLY A 149 9.80 -1.65 -10.71
N LEU A 150 8.86 -1.54 -11.67
CA LEU A 150 7.95 -2.63 -12.03
C LEU A 150 8.71 -3.86 -12.56
N LYS A 151 9.65 -3.67 -13.49
CA LYS A 151 10.50 -4.75 -14.01
C LYS A 151 11.29 -5.44 -12.91
N LYS A 152 11.83 -4.68 -11.96
CA LYS A 152 12.55 -5.23 -10.80
C LYS A 152 11.65 -6.10 -9.94
N HIS A 153 10.44 -5.62 -9.62
CA HIS A 153 9.48 -6.36 -8.80
C HIS A 153 9.03 -7.67 -9.50
N VAL A 154 8.69 -7.62 -10.79
CA VAL A 154 8.31 -8.81 -11.56
C VAL A 154 9.45 -9.83 -11.59
N LYS A 155 10.69 -9.40 -11.80
CA LYS A 155 11.86 -10.29 -11.79
C LYS A 155 12.08 -10.98 -10.43
N LEU A 156 11.75 -10.32 -9.32
CA LEU A 156 11.81 -10.93 -7.98
C LEU A 156 10.69 -11.96 -7.78
N ALA A 157 9.49 -11.66 -8.28
CA ALA A 157 8.33 -12.55 -8.15
C ALA A 157 8.44 -13.84 -8.99
N LEU A 158 9.34 -13.89 -9.98
CA LEU A 158 9.60 -15.05 -10.84
C LEU A 158 10.76 -15.94 -10.34
N ARG A 159 11.40 -15.60 -9.20
CA ARG A 159 12.43 -16.41 -8.54
C ARG A 159 11.82 -17.41 -7.57
#